data_5bc8249316ec397fa6c7fc0536f691b2
#
_entry.id   5bc8249316ec397fa6c7fc0536f691b2
#
_cell.length_a   1.000
_cell.length_b   1.000
_cell.length_c   1.000
_cell.angle_alpha   90.00
_cell.angle_beta   90.00
_cell.angle_gamma   90.00
#
_symmetry.space_group_name_H-M   'P 1'
#
loop_
_entity.id
_entity.type
_entity.pdbx_description
1 polymer ?
#
loop_
_entity_poly.entity_id
_entity_poly.type
_entity_poly.pdbx_seq_one_letter_code
_entity_poly.pdbx_strand_id
1 'polypeptide(L)'
;YFMGNTRFGLWIFDAIRLHRRLGINVILPVLPFHGPRKAGRFSGEGFLGGSLVDTVHAEAQSVWDLRRLLGWIRALDAPSIGVHGVSLGGYNAALLAGIDDGLSCVIAGIPPVDLARLVWTHAGPTVVGSLERAGIDRDAVAELWRVVSPLAVAPKVPFARRAIYAGIGDRLVSADHPRDLWEHWGRPRIVWTQGGHDPRTSEARRLVVEM
;
A
#
# COMPACT_ATOMS: atom_id res chain seq x y z
N TYR A 1 1.24 -7.25 1.19
CA TYR A 1 0.33 -8.40 1.27
C TYR A 1 -0.21 -8.55 2.69
N PHE A 2 -1.43 -8.08 2.89
CA PHE A 2 -2.04 -7.89 4.21
C PHE A 2 -2.26 -9.18 5.02
N MET A 3 -2.75 -10.24 4.40
CA MET A 3 -3.22 -11.43 5.14
C MET A 3 -2.13 -12.45 5.47
N GLY A 4 -0.94 -12.36 4.87
CA GLY A 4 0.16 -13.29 5.08
C GLY A 4 -0.18 -14.76 4.72
N ASN A 5 -1.29 -14.99 4.03
CA ASN A 5 -1.71 -16.30 3.56
C ASN A 5 -1.36 -16.43 2.08
N THR A 6 -0.47 -17.35 1.74
CA THR A 6 0.02 -17.53 0.36
C THR A 6 -1.12 -17.80 -0.64
N ARG A 7 -2.08 -18.66 -0.29
CA ARG A 7 -3.23 -18.96 -1.17
C ARG A 7 -4.08 -17.73 -1.42
N PHE A 8 -4.34 -16.95 -0.38
CA PHE A 8 -5.10 -15.70 -0.48
C PHE A 8 -4.36 -14.66 -1.32
N GLY A 9 -3.04 -14.52 -1.13
CA GLY A 9 -2.22 -13.63 -1.95
C GLY A 9 -2.18 -14.02 -3.42
N LEU A 10 -1.97 -15.30 -3.71
CA LEU A 10 -2.01 -15.81 -5.09
C LEU A 10 -3.35 -15.52 -5.77
N TRP A 11 -4.45 -15.60 -5.03
CA TRP A 11 -5.79 -15.33 -5.53
C TRP A 11 -6.09 -13.83 -5.66
N ILE A 12 -5.76 -13.00 -4.66
CA ILE A 12 -5.97 -11.54 -4.70
C ILE A 12 -5.21 -10.89 -5.87
N PHE A 13 -3.94 -11.26 -6.03
CA PHE A 13 -3.09 -10.67 -7.07
C PHE A 13 -3.19 -11.41 -8.41
N ASP A 14 -4.01 -12.45 -8.50
CA ASP A 14 -4.13 -13.29 -9.72
C ASP A 14 -2.75 -13.76 -10.24
N ALA A 15 -1.84 -14.02 -9.30
CA ALA A 15 -0.40 -14.17 -9.56
C ALA A 15 -0.10 -15.31 -10.55
N ILE A 16 -0.80 -16.44 -10.42
CA ILE A 16 -0.61 -17.59 -11.32
C ILE A 16 -1.05 -17.23 -12.75
N ARG A 17 -2.13 -16.49 -12.90
CA ARG A 17 -2.62 -16.06 -14.21
C ARG A 17 -1.70 -15.03 -14.85
N LEU A 18 -1.21 -14.06 -14.07
CA LEU A 18 -0.23 -13.08 -14.54
C LEU A 18 1.04 -13.79 -15.03
N HIS A 19 1.57 -14.72 -14.24
CA HIS A 19 2.74 -15.51 -14.65
C HIS A 19 2.49 -16.27 -15.95
N ARG A 20 1.38 -17.03 -16.05
CA ARG A 20 1.08 -17.85 -17.24
C ARG A 20 0.76 -17.02 -18.47
N ARG A 21 0.10 -15.87 -18.31
CA ARG A 21 -0.38 -15.04 -19.43
C ARG A 21 0.65 -14.05 -19.93
N LEU A 22 1.44 -13.49 -19.03
CA LEU A 22 2.41 -12.43 -19.33
C LEU A 22 3.87 -12.91 -19.27
N GLY A 23 4.13 -14.15 -18.84
CA GLY A 23 5.48 -14.67 -18.69
C GLY A 23 6.32 -13.99 -17.60
N ILE A 24 5.69 -13.24 -16.70
CA ILE A 24 6.39 -12.52 -15.63
C ILE A 24 6.54 -13.39 -14.38
N ASN A 25 7.61 -13.21 -13.64
CA ASN A 25 7.75 -13.77 -12.31
C ASN A 25 7.00 -12.91 -11.30
N VAL A 26 6.33 -13.52 -10.34
CA VAL A 26 5.58 -12.83 -9.30
C VAL A 26 6.10 -13.20 -7.92
N ILE A 27 6.48 -12.19 -7.15
CA ILE A 27 6.95 -12.34 -5.77
C ILE A 27 5.94 -11.65 -4.84
N LEU A 28 5.51 -12.36 -3.81
CA LEU A 28 4.56 -11.88 -2.82
C LEU A 28 5.23 -11.71 -1.46
N PRO A 29 5.83 -10.54 -1.16
CA PRO A 29 6.45 -10.30 0.13
C PRO A 29 5.42 -10.25 1.26
N VAL A 30 5.79 -10.71 2.43
CA VAL A 30 4.99 -10.61 3.65
C VAL A 30 5.52 -9.47 4.50
N LEU A 31 4.68 -8.47 4.75
CA LEU A 31 5.01 -7.30 5.55
C LEU A 31 5.25 -7.69 7.03
N PRO A 32 6.00 -6.88 7.81
CA PRO A 32 6.13 -7.05 9.26
C PRO A 32 4.75 -7.16 9.92
N PHE A 33 4.67 -7.88 11.01
CA PHE A 33 3.43 -8.16 11.77
C PHE A 33 2.36 -8.96 11.02
N HIS A 34 2.59 -9.37 9.75
CA HIS A 34 1.60 -10.10 8.96
C HIS A 34 1.95 -11.57 8.76
N GLY A 35 0.93 -12.41 8.65
CA GLY A 35 1.06 -13.83 8.37
C GLY A 35 2.08 -14.55 9.26
N PRO A 36 3.08 -15.24 8.68
CA PRO A 36 4.13 -15.91 9.46
C PRO A 36 5.02 -14.94 10.26
N ARG A 37 4.98 -13.64 9.98
CA ARG A 37 5.73 -12.60 10.69
C ARG A 37 4.89 -11.89 11.78
N LYS A 38 3.69 -12.37 12.07
CA LYS A 38 2.84 -11.80 13.11
C LYS A 38 3.51 -11.90 14.49
N ALA A 39 3.41 -10.85 15.28
CA ALA A 39 3.85 -10.83 16.67
C ALA A 39 2.68 -11.02 17.66
N GLY A 40 1.48 -10.64 17.26
CA GLY A 40 0.26 -10.73 18.05
C GLY A 40 -0.61 -11.93 17.71
N ARG A 41 -1.86 -11.90 18.19
CA ARG A 41 -2.85 -12.96 17.98
C ARG A 41 -3.33 -13.02 16.53
N PHE A 42 -3.49 -11.86 15.90
CA PHE A 42 -4.00 -11.74 14.54
C PHE A 42 -2.93 -11.19 13.59
N SER A 43 -3.05 -11.52 12.31
CA SER A 43 -2.23 -10.95 11.24
C SER A 43 -2.49 -9.45 11.13
N GLY A 44 -1.43 -8.63 11.20
CA GLY A 44 -1.50 -7.17 11.16
C GLY A 44 -1.65 -6.50 12.53
N GLU A 45 -1.89 -7.28 13.59
CA GLU A 45 -1.96 -6.75 14.95
C GLU A 45 -0.63 -6.10 15.34
N GLY A 46 -0.70 -4.86 15.86
CA GLY A 46 0.47 -4.07 16.22
C GLY A 46 1.08 -3.24 15.09
N PHE A 47 0.61 -3.40 13.85
CA PHE A 47 1.12 -2.60 12.74
C PHE A 47 0.60 -1.15 12.80
N LEU A 48 -0.70 -0.96 12.99
CA LEU A 48 -1.39 0.35 13.05
C LEU A 48 -2.08 0.62 14.41
N GLY A 49 -1.86 -0.15 15.42
CA GLY A 49 -2.71 -0.08 16.60
C GLY A 49 -2.02 -0.20 17.97
N GLY A 50 -0.70 -0.29 18.00
CA GLY A 50 0.03 -0.41 19.26
C GLY A 50 0.48 0.95 19.79
N SER A 51 1.50 1.48 19.18
CA SER A 51 2.11 2.78 19.50
C SER A 51 2.23 3.59 18.21
N LEU A 52 2.13 4.90 18.30
CA LEU A 52 2.31 5.79 17.15
C LEU A 52 3.72 5.65 16.56
N VAL A 53 4.72 5.45 17.41
CA VAL A 53 6.12 5.27 17.02
C VAL A 53 6.34 3.87 16.42
N ASP A 54 5.68 2.84 16.94
CA ASP A 54 5.79 1.47 16.43
C ASP A 54 5.23 1.37 15.00
N THR A 55 4.22 2.17 14.66
CA THR A 55 3.72 2.28 13.27
C THR A 55 4.81 2.81 12.33
N VAL A 56 5.59 3.83 12.74
CA VAL A 56 6.72 4.34 11.97
C VAL A 56 7.78 3.25 11.78
N HIS A 57 8.12 2.52 12.84
CA HIS A 57 9.10 1.42 12.76
C HIS A 57 8.61 0.27 11.87
N ALA A 58 7.33 -0.09 11.96
CA ALA A 58 6.73 -1.13 11.13
C ALA A 58 6.76 -0.78 9.64
N GLU A 59 6.42 0.46 9.30
CA GLU A 59 6.49 0.94 7.91
C GLU A 59 7.94 1.10 7.44
N ALA A 60 8.83 1.64 8.25
CA ALA A 60 10.25 1.74 7.93
C ALA A 60 10.86 0.35 7.67
N GLN A 61 10.51 -0.65 8.49
CA GLN A 61 10.92 -2.04 8.28
C GLN A 61 10.32 -2.62 7.00
N SER A 62 9.05 -2.31 6.69
CA SER A 62 8.41 -2.72 5.43
C SER A 62 9.17 -2.19 4.23
N VAL A 63 9.48 -0.91 4.22
CA VAL A 63 10.26 -0.26 3.17
C VAL A 63 11.65 -0.87 3.05
N TRP A 64 12.32 -1.08 4.16
CA TRP A 64 13.67 -1.67 4.18
C TRP A 64 13.67 -3.08 3.58
N ASP A 65 12.74 -3.94 4.00
CA ASP A 65 12.59 -5.30 3.48
C ASP A 65 12.30 -5.30 1.97
N LEU A 66 11.36 -4.45 1.54
CA LEU A 66 10.99 -4.34 0.13
C LEU A 66 12.16 -3.84 -0.74
N ARG A 67 12.91 -2.85 -0.27
CA ARG A 67 14.10 -2.37 -1.00
C ARG A 67 15.21 -3.42 -1.07
N ARG A 68 15.42 -4.19 -0.02
CA ARG A 68 16.36 -5.33 -0.08
C ARG A 68 15.93 -6.39 -1.07
N LEU A 69 14.62 -6.70 -1.10
CA LEU A 69 14.05 -7.62 -2.09
C LEU A 69 14.24 -7.09 -3.52
N LEU A 70 13.99 -5.81 -3.75
CA LEU A 70 14.23 -5.17 -5.05
C LEU A 70 15.70 -5.23 -5.45
N GLY A 71 16.62 -5.00 -4.51
CA GLY A 71 18.06 -5.15 -4.73
C GLY A 71 18.45 -6.58 -5.12
N TRP A 72 17.88 -7.58 -4.45
CA TRP A 72 18.10 -8.99 -4.80
C TRP A 72 17.56 -9.34 -6.19
N ILE A 73 16.35 -8.85 -6.55
CA ILE A 73 15.77 -9.08 -7.88
C ILE A 73 16.63 -8.44 -8.96
N ARG A 74 17.19 -7.25 -8.72
CA ARG A 74 18.12 -6.59 -9.66
C ARG A 74 19.41 -7.40 -9.84
N ALA A 75 19.92 -7.99 -8.75
CA ALA A 75 21.11 -8.86 -8.80
C ALA A 75 20.87 -10.18 -9.56
N LEU A 76 19.62 -10.53 -9.88
CA LEU A 76 19.25 -11.61 -10.78
C LEU A 76 19.08 -11.16 -12.24
N ASP A 77 19.57 -9.97 -12.58
CA ASP A 77 19.49 -9.37 -13.92
C ASP A 77 18.05 -9.28 -14.46
N ALA A 78 17.08 -9.02 -13.58
CA ALA A 78 15.69 -8.81 -13.99
C ALA A 78 15.60 -7.60 -14.95
N PRO A 79 15.09 -7.75 -16.17
CA PRO A 79 15.07 -6.68 -17.18
C PRO A 79 14.14 -5.53 -16.81
N SER A 80 13.12 -5.79 -16.01
CA SER A 80 12.19 -4.79 -15.51
C SER A 80 11.53 -5.26 -14.22
N ILE A 81 11.18 -4.31 -13.36
CA ILE A 81 10.54 -4.58 -12.07
C ILE A 81 9.35 -3.66 -11.91
N GLY A 82 8.15 -4.26 -11.84
CA GLY A 82 6.92 -3.54 -11.48
C GLY A 82 6.51 -3.84 -10.04
N VAL A 83 5.84 -2.89 -9.41
CA VAL A 83 5.26 -3.05 -8.07
C VAL A 83 3.75 -2.86 -8.13
N HIS A 84 3.02 -3.83 -7.62
CA HIS A 84 1.58 -3.76 -7.44
C HIS A 84 1.24 -4.04 -5.98
N GLY A 85 0.54 -3.12 -5.34
CA GLY A 85 0.07 -3.28 -3.97
C GLY A 85 -1.43 -3.03 -3.81
N VAL A 86 -2.03 -3.66 -2.80
CA VAL A 86 -3.45 -3.55 -2.49
C VAL A 86 -3.61 -3.09 -1.04
N SER A 87 -4.46 -2.11 -0.77
CA SER A 87 -4.71 -1.56 0.56
C SER A 87 -3.40 -1.10 1.21
N LEU A 88 -2.98 -1.63 2.35
CA LEU A 88 -1.66 -1.35 2.95
C LEU A 88 -0.51 -1.63 1.98
N GLY A 89 -0.64 -2.66 1.11
CA GLY A 89 0.30 -2.88 0.02
C GLY A 89 0.28 -1.77 -1.01
N GLY A 90 -0.88 -1.16 -1.27
CA GLY A 90 -1.05 0.03 -2.13
C GLY A 90 -0.36 1.26 -1.55
N TYR A 91 -0.43 1.44 -0.22
CA TYR A 91 0.34 2.44 0.51
C TYR A 91 1.85 2.24 0.31
N ASN A 92 2.34 1.03 0.55
CA ASN A 92 3.76 0.71 0.39
C ASN A 92 4.22 0.83 -1.07
N ALA A 93 3.39 0.44 -2.05
CA ALA A 93 3.69 0.63 -3.46
C ALA A 93 3.81 2.12 -3.80
N ALA A 94 2.91 2.95 -3.26
CA ALA A 94 2.95 4.39 -3.44
C ALA A 94 4.19 5.04 -2.80
N LEU A 95 4.59 4.58 -1.61
CA LEU A 95 5.81 5.05 -0.95
C LEU A 95 7.06 4.64 -1.74
N LEU A 96 7.13 3.39 -2.21
CA LEU A 96 8.23 2.91 -3.06
C LEU A 96 8.36 3.72 -4.35
N ALA A 97 7.25 4.17 -4.94
CA ALA A 97 7.27 5.02 -6.13
C ALA A 97 8.07 6.32 -5.95
N GLY A 98 8.14 6.83 -4.71
CA GLY A 98 8.90 8.05 -4.38
C GLY A 98 10.35 7.79 -3.96
N ILE A 99 10.65 6.62 -3.39
CA ILE A 99 11.97 6.35 -2.81
C ILE A 99 12.85 5.44 -3.66
N ASP A 100 12.29 4.72 -4.64
CA ASP A 100 13.02 3.84 -5.55
C ASP A 100 12.89 4.35 -7.00
N ASP A 101 14.01 4.59 -7.66
CA ASP A 101 14.09 5.14 -9.02
C ASP A 101 14.25 4.07 -10.11
N GLY A 102 14.37 2.79 -9.72
CA GLY A 102 14.55 1.67 -10.64
C GLY A 102 13.27 0.87 -10.93
N LEU A 103 12.09 1.40 -10.61
CA LEU A 103 10.82 0.73 -10.89
C LEU A 103 10.30 1.08 -12.28
N SER A 104 9.94 0.05 -13.06
CA SER A 104 9.38 0.20 -14.41
C SER A 104 7.92 0.64 -14.39
N CYS A 105 7.15 0.20 -13.40
CA CYS A 105 5.78 0.66 -13.17
C CYS A 105 5.35 0.46 -11.71
N VAL A 106 4.37 1.25 -11.28
CA VAL A 106 3.74 1.11 -9.96
C VAL A 106 2.22 1.19 -10.09
N ILE A 107 1.54 0.25 -9.45
CA ILE A 107 0.08 0.23 -9.35
C ILE A 107 -0.31 0.25 -7.88
N ALA A 108 -0.98 1.31 -7.45
CA ALA A 108 -1.55 1.44 -6.12
C ALA A 108 -3.05 1.12 -6.13
N GLY A 109 -3.42 -0.03 -5.57
CA GLY A 109 -4.80 -0.46 -5.47
C GLY A 109 -5.42 -0.11 -4.12
N ILE A 110 -6.56 0.58 -4.14
CA ILE A 110 -7.32 0.99 -2.93
C ILE A 110 -6.41 1.51 -1.79
N PRO A 111 -5.47 2.45 -2.07
CA PRO A 111 -4.39 2.83 -1.16
C PRO A 111 -4.87 3.77 -0.04
N PRO A 112 -4.67 3.43 1.25
CA PRO A 112 -4.95 4.34 2.37
C PRO A 112 -3.76 5.29 2.62
N VAL A 113 -3.59 6.32 1.82
CA VAL A 113 -2.38 7.15 1.79
C VAL A 113 -2.21 8.12 2.97
N ASP A 114 -3.25 8.33 3.75
CA ASP A 114 -3.22 9.10 5.01
C ASP A 114 -3.63 8.18 6.17
N LEU A 115 -2.64 7.59 6.84
CA LEU A 115 -2.88 6.65 7.93
C LEU A 115 -3.48 7.35 9.17
N ALA A 116 -3.18 8.62 9.42
CA ALA A 116 -3.76 9.37 10.51
C ALA A 116 -5.29 9.55 10.29
N ARG A 117 -5.70 9.93 9.08
CA ARG A 117 -7.12 9.98 8.69
C ARG A 117 -7.79 8.62 8.85
N LEU A 118 -7.12 7.54 8.40
CA LEU A 118 -7.65 6.17 8.52
C LEU A 118 -7.90 5.79 9.97
N VAL A 119 -6.94 6.07 10.87
CA VAL A 119 -7.08 5.80 12.30
C VAL A 119 -8.20 6.64 12.91
N TRP A 120 -8.27 7.95 12.65
CA TRP A 120 -9.36 8.81 13.17
C TRP A 120 -10.74 8.39 12.68
N THR A 121 -10.83 7.84 11.48
CA THR A 121 -12.09 7.33 10.93
C THR A 121 -12.55 6.02 11.59
N HIS A 122 -11.60 5.13 11.94
CA HIS A 122 -11.93 3.76 12.33
C HIS A 122 -11.58 3.40 13.78
N ALA A 123 -10.69 4.15 14.43
CA ALA A 123 -10.44 3.95 15.85
C ALA A 123 -11.68 4.40 16.65
N GLY A 124 -12.12 3.55 17.57
CA GLY A 124 -13.28 3.88 18.40
C GLY A 124 -13.05 5.16 19.21
N PRO A 125 -14.16 5.83 19.67
CA PRO A 125 -14.09 7.11 20.39
C PRO A 125 -13.21 7.06 21.64
N THR A 126 -13.05 5.91 22.28
CA THR A 126 -12.16 5.73 23.42
C THR A 126 -10.70 5.95 23.06
N VAL A 127 -10.25 5.44 21.91
CA VAL A 127 -8.86 5.59 21.45
C VAL A 127 -8.59 7.03 21.04
N VAL A 128 -9.43 7.59 20.17
CA VAL A 128 -9.33 8.99 19.74
C VAL A 128 -9.38 9.95 20.91
N GLY A 129 -10.36 9.81 21.82
CA GLY A 129 -10.48 10.66 23.01
C GLY A 129 -9.34 10.51 24.00
N SER A 130 -8.63 9.37 24.01
CA SER A 130 -7.41 9.22 24.83
C SER A 130 -6.23 9.99 24.24
N LEU A 131 -6.07 10.00 22.93
CA LEU A 131 -5.07 10.78 22.23
C LEU A 131 -5.31 12.28 22.41
N GLU A 132 -6.54 12.73 22.19
CA GLU A 132 -6.93 14.14 22.32
C GLU A 132 -6.73 14.65 23.76
N ARG A 133 -7.06 13.85 24.79
CA ARG A 133 -6.79 14.21 26.19
C ARG A 133 -5.30 14.29 26.50
N ALA A 134 -4.47 13.58 25.77
CA ALA A 134 -3.02 13.67 25.84
C ALA A 134 -2.45 14.84 25.01
N GLY A 135 -3.30 15.67 24.41
CA GLY A 135 -2.90 16.78 23.53
C GLY A 135 -2.42 16.33 22.15
N ILE A 136 -2.75 15.11 21.76
CA ILE A 136 -2.36 14.53 20.46
C ILE A 136 -3.58 14.51 19.56
N ASP A 137 -3.63 15.42 18.59
CA ASP A 137 -4.66 15.46 17.58
C ASP A 137 -4.25 14.70 16.32
N ARG A 138 -5.15 14.64 15.33
CA ARG A 138 -4.91 13.97 14.07
C ARG A 138 -3.73 14.58 13.31
N ASP A 139 -3.58 15.89 13.34
CA ASP A 139 -2.57 16.60 12.56
C ASP A 139 -1.18 16.37 13.16
N ALA A 140 -1.06 16.29 14.49
CA ALA A 140 0.16 15.88 15.17
C ALA A 140 0.58 14.45 14.79
N VAL A 141 -0.36 13.50 14.68
CA VAL A 141 -0.08 12.14 14.23
C VAL A 141 0.28 12.11 12.74
N ALA A 142 -0.39 12.90 11.90
CA ALA A 142 -0.05 13.01 10.49
C ALA A 142 1.37 13.56 10.29
N GLU A 143 1.79 14.55 11.09
CA GLU A 143 3.17 15.08 11.05
C GLU A 143 4.19 14.05 11.52
N LEU A 144 3.90 13.31 12.61
CA LEU A 144 4.76 12.22 13.07
C LEU A 144 4.94 11.13 11.99
N TRP A 145 3.86 10.75 11.31
CA TRP A 145 3.87 9.71 10.29
C TRP A 145 4.28 10.21 8.91
N ARG A 146 4.54 11.50 8.74
CA ARG A 146 4.99 12.10 7.49
C ARG A 146 6.28 11.47 6.96
N VAL A 147 7.17 11.04 7.86
CA VAL A 147 8.43 10.38 7.51
C VAL A 147 8.27 9.07 6.74
N VAL A 148 7.14 8.42 6.86
CA VAL A 148 6.80 7.20 6.12
C VAL A 148 5.62 7.39 5.15
N SER A 149 5.14 8.62 4.95
CA SER A 149 3.98 8.91 4.11
C SER A 149 4.32 8.95 2.62
N PRO A 150 3.55 8.26 1.75
CA PRO A 150 3.70 8.37 0.31
C PRO A 150 3.39 9.76 -0.25
N LEU A 151 2.64 10.59 0.49
CA LEU A 151 2.34 11.98 0.10
C LEU A 151 3.48 12.96 0.43
N ALA A 152 4.48 12.53 1.21
CA ALA A 152 5.62 13.38 1.57
C ALA A 152 6.77 13.34 0.54
N VAL A 153 6.74 12.41 -0.41
CA VAL A 153 7.82 12.21 -1.39
C VAL A 153 7.27 12.23 -2.81
N ALA A 154 7.92 13.00 -3.69
CA ALA A 154 7.54 13.03 -5.10
C ALA A 154 7.82 11.67 -5.79
N PRO A 155 6.92 11.19 -6.65
CA PRO A 155 7.12 9.92 -7.33
C PRO A 155 8.26 10.02 -8.37
N LYS A 156 9.17 9.05 -8.35
CA LYS A 156 10.29 8.91 -9.29
C LYS A 156 9.95 8.07 -10.51
N VAL A 157 8.97 7.18 -10.38
CA VAL A 157 8.49 6.35 -11.49
C VAL A 157 7.91 7.25 -12.60
N PRO A 158 8.17 6.99 -13.89
CA PRO A 158 7.64 7.81 -14.98
C PRO A 158 6.11 7.97 -14.93
N PHE A 159 5.60 9.15 -15.27
CA PHE A 159 4.17 9.47 -15.21
C PHE A 159 3.27 8.42 -15.88
N ALA A 160 3.60 8.01 -17.10
CA ALA A 160 2.84 7.01 -17.87
C ALA A 160 2.90 5.59 -17.26
N ARG A 161 3.73 5.37 -16.26
CA ARG A 161 3.96 4.10 -15.59
C ARG A 161 3.41 4.05 -14.16
N ARG A 162 2.59 5.03 -13.79
CA ARG A 162 1.88 5.09 -12.52
C ARG A 162 0.40 4.83 -12.76
N ALA A 163 -0.21 4.00 -11.93
CA ALA A 163 -1.64 3.77 -12.01
C ALA A 163 -2.25 3.57 -10.63
N ILE A 164 -3.52 3.92 -10.51
CA ILE A 164 -4.32 3.76 -9.30
C ILE A 164 -5.62 3.08 -9.67
N TYR A 165 -6.14 2.23 -8.80
CA TYR A 165 -7.54 1.82 -8.86
C TYR A 165 -8.17 1.92 -7.47
N ALA A 166 -9.46 2.25 -7.42
CA ALA A 166 -10.19 2.50 -6.18
C ALA A 166 -11.69 2.19 -6.32
N GLY A 167 -12.30 1.80 -5.21
CA GLY A 167 -13.75 1.59 -5.13
C GLY A 167 -14.46 2.87 -4.70
N ILE A 168 -15.49 3.31 -5.45
CA ILE A 168 -16.30 4.48 -5.07
C ILE A 168 -17.06 4.23 -3.76
N GLY A 169 -17.50 2.99 -3.55
CA GLY A 169 -18.23 2.57 -2.35
C GLY A 169 -17.34 2.02 -1.22
N ASP A 170 -16.03 2.28 -1.25
CA ASP A 170 -15.12 1.81 -0.22
C ASP A 170 -15.35 2.57 1.09
N ARG A 171 -15.77 1.81 2.13
CA ARG A 171 -16.03 2.34 3.47
C ARG A 171 -14.84 2.20 4.42
N LEU A 172 -13.84 1.40 4.04
CA LEU A 172 -12.62 1.25 4.82
C LEU A 172 -11.60 2.32 4.43
N VAL A 173 -11.38 2.49 3.13
CA VAL A 173 -10.50 3.51 2.58
C VAL A 173 -11.34 4.44 1.71
N SER A 174 -11.76 5.57 2.28
CA SER A 174 -12.61 6.53 1.56
C SER A 174 -11.97 6.98 0.25
N ALA A 175 -12.80 7.37 -0.71
CA ALA A 175 -12.37 7.85 -2.02
C ALA A 175 -11.39 9.04 -1.97
N ASP A 176 -11.30 9.73 -0.84
CA ASP A 176 -10.36 10.85 -0.66
C ASP A 176 -8.90 10.37 -0.65
N HIS A 177 -8.60 9.20 -0.06
CA HIS A 177 -7.24 8.66 -0.07
C HIS A 177 -6.68 8.45 -1.49
N PRO A 178 -7.34 7.71 -2.39
CA PRO A 178 -6.84 7.56 -3.76
C PRO A 178 -6.90 8.86 -4.57
N ARG A 179 -7.79 9.81 -4.25
CA ARG A 179 -7.80 11.16 -4.87
C ARG A 179 -6.57 11.96 -4.47
N ASP A 180 -6.22 11.98 -3.18
CA ASP A 180 -5.03 12.68 -2.68
C ASP A 180 -3.76 12.12 -3.36
N LEU A 181 -3.66 10.80 -3.49
CA LEU A 181 -2.54 10.18 -4.21
C LEU A 181 -2.53 10.55 -5.70
N TRP A 182 -3.70 10.56 -6.32
CA TRP A 182 -3.86 10.92 -7.72
C TRP A 182 -3.41 12.35 -8.01
N GLU A 183 -3.83 13.31 -7.17
CA GLU A 183 -3.37 14.70 -7.25
C GLU A 183 -1.86 14.81 -7.01
N HIS A 184 -1.36 14.16 -5.95
CA HIS A 184 0.06 14.15 -5.60
C HIS A 184 0.94 13.57 -6.71
N TRP A 185 0.44 12.57 -7.43
CA TRP A 185 1.14 11.94 -8.54
C TRP A 185 1.02 12.69 -9.87
N GLY A 186 0.34 13.84 -9.90
CA GLY A 186 0.12 14.67 -11.09
C GLY A 186 -0.99 14.16 -12.00
N ARG A 187 -1.96 13.43 -11.43
CA ARG A 187 -3.16 12.91 -12.10
C ARG A 187 -2.87 11.83 -13.15
N PRO A 188 -2.18 10.75 -12.79
CA PRO A 188 -1.94 9.62 -13.69
C PRO A 188 -3.22 8.87 -14.00
N ARG A 189 -3.09 7.73 -14.68
CA ARG A 189 -4.22 6.83 -14.90
C ARG A 189 -4.84 6.38 -13.57
N ILE A 190 -6.15 6.62 -13.41
CA ILE A 190 -6.95 6.11 -12.30
C ILE A 190 -8.18 5.37 -12.82
N VAL A 191 -8.50 4.24 -12.21
CA VAL A 191 -9.69 3.44 -12.51
C VAL A 191 -10.58 3.40 -11.27
N TRP A 192 -11.77 3.95 -11.40
CA TRP A 192 -12.79 3.89 -10.37
C TRP A 192 -13.72 2.70 -10.62
N THR A 193 -13.94 1.89 -9.59
CA THR A 193 -14.88 0.76 -9.64
C THR A 193 -16.10 1.05 -8.78
N GLN A 194 -17.24 0.45 -9.10
CA GLN A 194 -18.47 0.60 -8.33
C GLN A 194 -18.47 -0.19 -7.00
N GLY A 195 -17.41 -0.97 -6.75
CA GLY A 195 -17.26 -1.79 -5.55
C GLY A 195 -16.82 -1.03 -4.31
N GLY A 196 -16.71 -1.79 -3.20
CA GLY A 196 -16.11 -1.36 -1.94
C GLY A 196 -14.61 -1.67 -1.88
N HIS A 197 -14.14 -2.12 -0.72
CA HIS A 197 -12.73 -2.50 -0.48
C HIS A 197 -12.37 -3.86 -1.11
N ASP A 198 -12.63 -4.01 -2.41
CA ASP A 198 -12.36 -5.24 -3.17
C ASP A 198 -11.48 -4.96 -4.40
N PRO A 199 -10.24 -5.49 -4.44
CA PRO A 199 -9.32 -5.29 -5.56
C PRO A 199 -9.62 -6.14 -6.79
N ARG A 200 -10.61 -7.05 -6.74
CA ARG A 200 -10.82 -8.09 -7.75
C ARG A 200 -11.81 -7.73 -8.85
N THR A 201 -12.06 -6.46 -9.04
CA THR A 201 -12.94 -6.01 -10.13
C THR A 201 -12.30 -6.26 -11.50
N SER A 202 -13.14 -6.41 -12.53
CA SER A 202 -12.68 -6.60 -13.92
C SER A 202 -11.82 -5.44 -14.40
N GLU A 203 -12.18 -4.23 -13.99
CA GLU A 203 -11.49 -2.99 -14.34
C GLU A 203 -10.08 -2.93 -13.70
N ALA A 204 -9.97 -3.27 -12.40
CA ALA A 204 -8.69 -3.34 -11.71
C ALA A 204 -7.76 -4.40 -12.34
N ARG A 205 -8.29 -5.58 -12.64
CA ARG A 205 -7.53 -6.65 -13.31
C ARG A 205 -7.07 -6.26 -14.70
N ARG A 206 -7.91 -5.56 -15.47
CA ARG A 206 -7.53 -5.05 -16.79
C ARG A 206 -6.39 -4.05 -16.68
N LEU A 207 -6.48 -3.09 -15.74
CA LEU A 207 -5.43 -2.12 -15.49
C LEU A 207 -4.09 -2.80 -15.20
N VAL A 208 -4.07 -3.81 -14.32
CA VAL A 208 -2.84 -4.55 -13.95
C VAL A 208 -2.20 -5.25 -15.15
N VAL A 209 -3.00 -5.76 -16.09
CA VAL A 209 -2.49 -6.44 -17.30
C VAL A 209 -1.96 -5.45 -18.35
N GLU A 210 -2.48 -4.23 -18.37
CA GLU A 210 -2.14 -3.20 -19.36
C GLU A 210 -0.91 -2.36 -18.94
N MET A 211 -0.52 -2.38 -17.67
CA MET A 211 0.63 -1.66 -17.14
C MET A 211 1.92 -2.46 -17.24
#